data_87380033bb39f0a325e0ba8f2d27e901
#
_entry.id   87380033bb39f0a325e0ba8f2d27e901
#
_cell.length_a   1.000
_cell.length_b   1.000
_cell.length_c   1.000
_cell.angle_alpha   90.00
_cell.angle_beta   90.00
_cell.angle_gamma   90.00
#
_symmetry.space_group_name_H-M   'P 1'
#
loop_
_entity.id
_entity.type
_entity.pdbx_description
1 polymer ?
#
loop_
_entity_poly.entity_id
_entity_poly.type
_entity_poly.pdbx_seq_one_letter_code
_entity_poly.pdbx_strand_id
1 'polypeptide(L)'
;WGVLHNGRDPFAGAGIALSQFRETGGKVLLLSNAPRPGTTVMARLDEIGVSREAYDDILTSGDVARALLVERGQQNQTCHHIGPAKDGDLLAGIDIRFTEIDEADFILFSGMNDDTVETPDDYLDAMSTWHERKLQLVCANPDRQVQFGDRVIYCAGAVAEIYEQNGGDVIWLGKPYQPVYDRACAHLNAMLNAPARILGI
;
A
#
# COMPACT_ATOMS: atom_id res chain seq x y z
N TRP A 1 8.16 1.00 -8.08
CA TRP A 1 9.42 0.36 -7.76
C TRP A 1 9.68 -0.78 -8.74
N GLY A 2 10.94 -0.91 -9.23
CA GLY A 2 11.32 -1.98 -10.18
C GLY A 2 10.90 -1.76 -11.63
N VAL A 3 9.99 -0.85 -11.91
CA VAL A 3 9.50 -0.52 -13.27
C VAL A 3 9.88 0.90 -13.65
N LEU A 4 9.60 1.87 -12.80
CA LEU A 4 9.84 3.29 -13.06
C LEU A 4 11.18 3.78 -12.49
N HIS A 5 11.60 3.19 -11.37
CA HIS A 5 12.82 3.51 -10.64
C HIS A 5 13.32 2.33 -9.80
N ASN A 6 14.60 2.40 -9.38
CA ASN A 6 15.23 1.40 -8.52
C ASN A 6 15.21 1.76 -7.01
N GLY A 7 14.50 2.83 -6.65
CA GLY A 7 14.43 3.37 -5.29
C GLY A 7 15.38 4.56 -5.03
N ARG A 8 16.36 4.78 -5.93
CA ARG A 8 17.31 5.90 -5.88
C ARG A 8 17.27 6.74 -7.16
N ASP A 9 17.25 6.06 -8.31
CA ASP A 9 17.34 6.68 -9.63
C ASP A 9 16.16 6.23 -10.50
N PRO A 10 15.62 7.12 -11.35
CA PRO A 10 14.61 6.75 -12.34
C PRO A 10 15.23 5.95 -13.49
N PHE A 11 14.46 5.05 -14.08
CA PHE A 11 14.81 4.43 -15.34
C PHE A 11 14.47 5.38 -16.49
N ALA A 12 15.48 5.95 -17.13
CA ALA A 12 15.31 6.99 -18.15
C ALA A 12 14.33 6.59 -19.27
N GLY A 13 14.40 5.37 -19.76
CA GLY A 13 13.50 4.87 -20.81
C GLY A 13 12.04 4.77 -20.38
N ALA A 14 11.77 4.43 -19.11
CA ALA A 14 10.43 4.28 -18.60
C ALA A 14 9.67 5.63 -18.56
N GLY A 15 10.29 6.68 -18.00
CA GLY A 15 9.69 8.01 -17.97
C GLY A 15 9.41 8.55 -19.37
N ILE A 16 10.35 8.41 -20.30
CA ILE A 16 10.18 8.86 -21.69
C ILE A 16 9.01 8.13 -22.37
N ALA A 17 8.92 6.80 -22.23
CA ALA A 17 7.85 6.01 -22.86
C ALA A 17 6.46 6.41 -22.33
N LEU A 18 6.34 6.66 -21.03
CA LEU A 18 5.08 7.10 -20.42
C LEU A 18 4.69 8.52 -20.86
N SER A 19 5.65 9.46 -20.94
CA SER A 19 5.40 10.81 -21.43
C SER A 19 4.93 10.78 -22.89
N GLN A 20 5.59 10.00 -23.75
CA GLN A 20 5.17 9.83 -25.15
C GLN A 20 3.76 9.23 -25.27
N PHE A 21 3.42 8.24 -24.43
CA PHE A 21 2.06 7.68 -24.40
C PHE A 21 1.02 8.76 -24.04
N ARG A 22 1.31 9.63 -23.06
CA ARG A 22 0.43 10.74 -22.68
C ARG A 22 0.27 11.78 -23.79
N GLU A 23 1.32 12.06 -24.57
CA GLU A 23 1.26 12.96 -25.73
C GLU A 23 0.28 12.44 -26.80
N THR A 24 0.04 11.15 -26.90
CA THR A 24 -1.00 10.56 -27.77
C THR A 24 -2.42 10.69 -27.23
N GLY A 25 -2.61 11.32 -26.08
CA GLY A 25 -3.90 11.46 -25.38
C GLY A 25 -4.19 10.32 -24.39
N GLY A 26 -3.26 9.39 -24.19
CA GLY A 26 -3.37 8.34 -23.18
C GLY A 26 -3.30 8.89 -21.75
N LYS A 27 -3.87 8.14 -20.80
CA LYS A 27 -3.79 8.44 -19.36
C LYS A 27 -2.91 7.41 -18.67
N VAL A 28 -2.05 7.88 -17.78
CA VAL A 28 -1.13 7.04 -17.01
C VAL A 28 -1.45 7.17 -15.52
N LEU A 29 -1.93 6.09 -14.92
CA LEU A 29 -2.09 5.95 -13.49
C LEU A 29 -0.99 5.02 -12.96
N LEU A 30 -0.15 5.52 -12.07
CA LEU A 30 0.82 4.69 -11.37
C LEU A 30 0.14 3.89 -10.26
N LEU A 31 0.44 2.59 -10.16
CA LEU A 31 -0.12 1.72 -9.15
C LEU A 31 0.99 1.16 -8.25
N SER A 32 0.95 1.49 -6.96
CA SER A 32 2.00 1.16 -5.99
C SER A 32 1.48 0.38 -4.79
N ASN A 33 2.29 -0.57 -4.29
CA ASN A 33 2.03 -1.27 -3.03
C ASN A 33 2.53 -0.51 -1.79
N ALA A 34 3.02 0.72 -1.95
CA ALA A 34 3.45 1.53 -0.82
C ALA A 34 2.29 1.77 0.16
N PRO A 35 2.51 1.52 1.49
CA PRO A 35 1.50 1.73 2.52
C PRO A 35 1.43 3.22 2.94
N ARG A 36 1.43 4.12 1.98
CA ARG A 36 1.45 5.58 2.16
C ARG A 36 0.51 6.25 1.20
N PRO A 37 -0.02 7.44 1.52
CA PRO A 37 -0.81 8.22 0.58
C PRO A 37 -0.08 8.47 -0.74
N GLY A 38 -0.82 8.49 -1.84
CA GLY A 38 -0.27 8.78 -3.17
C GLY A 38 0.49 10.11 -3.22
N THR A 39 0.04 11.12 -2.49
CA THR A 39 0.73 12.42 -2.36
C THR A 39 2.14 12.31 -1.78
N THR A 40 2.33 11.46 -0.77
CA THR A 40 3.65 11.18 -0.17
C THR A 40 4.55 10.45 -1.17
N VAL A 41 4.01 9.47 -1.88
CA VAL A 41 4.76 8.74 -2.91
C VAL A 41 5.12 9.65 -4.08
N MET A 42 4.22 10.55 -4.50
CA MET A 42 4.51 11.55 -5.53
C MET A 42 5.67 12.48 -5.14
N ALA A 43 5.69 12.96 -3.89
CA ALA A 43 6.80 13.77 -3.40
C ALA A 43 8.13 13.00 -3.46
N ARG A 44 8.12 11.72 -3.11
CA ARG A 44 9.31 10.87 -3.23
C ARG A 44 9.75 10.64 -4.68
N LEU A 45 8.81 10.49 -5.61
CA LEU A 45 9.12 10.39 -7.05
C LEU A 45 9.80 11.66 -7.57
N ASP A 46 9.36 12.85 -7.12
CA ASP A 46 10.02 14.12 -7.46
C ASP A 46 11.46 14.17 -6.96
N GLU A 47 11.70 13.76 -5.69
CA GLU A 47 13.03 13.76 -5.10
C GLU A 47 14.02 12.87 -5.88
N ILE A 48 13.56 11.73 -6.40
CA ILE A 48 14.39 10.81 -7.19
C ILE A 48 14.43 11.17 -8.68
N GLY A 49 13.78 12.25 -9.11
CA GLY A 49 13.84 12.78 -10.47
C GLY A 49 12.92 12.10 -11.49
N VAL A 50 11.84 11.45 -11.05
CA VAL A 50 10.78 10.98 -11.96
C VAL A 50 9.96 12.18 -12.41
N SER A 51 9.94 12.45 -13.72
CA SER A 51 9.20 13.58 -14.27
C SER A 51 7.69 13.46 -14.04
N ARG A 52 7.05 14.54 -13.62
CA ARG A 52 5.59 14.67 -13.52
C ARG A 52 4.88 14.55 -14.87
N GLU A 53 5.60 14.72 -15.96
CA GLU A 53 5.08 14.51 -17.31
C GLU A 53 4.86 13.04 -17.63
N ALA A 54 5.47 12.11 -16.87
CA ALA A 54 5.37 10.68 -17.10
C ALA A 54 4.02 10.08 -16.65
N TYR A 55 3.25 10.75 -15.77
CA TYR A 55 2.01 10.20 -15.24
C TYR A 55 0.97 11.29 -14.92
N ASP A 56 -0.29 10.91 -14.90
CA ASP A 56 -1.40 11.80 -14.55
C ASP A 56 -1.69 11.76 -13.05
N ASP A 57 -1.63 10.55 -12.45
CA ASP A 57 -1.89 10.37 -11.03
C ASP A 57 -1.25 9.07 -10.51
N ILE A 58 -1.34 8.85 -9.20
CA ILE A 58 -0.89 7.65 -8.53
C ILE A 58 -1.96 7.13 -7.58
N LEU A 59 -2.15 5.82 -7.55
CA LEU A 59 -2.96 5.12 -6.56
C LEU A 59 -2.07 4.14 -5.80
N THR A 60 -2.14 4.21 -4.48
CA THR A 60 -1.33 3.35 -3.62
C THR A 60 -2.19 2.37 -2.81
N SER A 61 -1.56 1.32 -2.30
CA SER A 61 -2.16 0.45 -1.30
C SER A 61 -2.56 1.26 -0.04
N GLY A 62 -1.76 2.27 0.32
CA GLY A 62 -2.08 3.22 1.39
C GLY A 62 -3.36 4.00 1.15
N ASP A 63 -3.64 4.47 -0.09
CA ASP A 63 -4.90 5.16 -0.40
C ASP A 63 -6.11 4.22 -0.25
N VAL A 64 -5.95 2.95 -0.64
CA VAL A 64 -7.00 1.93 -0.46
C VAL A 64 -7.22 1.66 1.03
N ALA A 65 -6.14 1.55 1.81
CA ALA A 65 -6.22 1.37 3.27
C ALA A 65 -6.92 2.55 3.95
N ARG A 66 -6.55 3.78 3.59
CA ARG A 66 -7.19 5.00 4.13
C ARG A 66 -8.70 5.02 3.89
N ALA A 67 -9.13 4.64 2.71
CA ALA A 67 -10.56 4.59 2.41
C ALA A 67 -11.29 3.51 3.22
N LEU A 68 -10.67 2.34 3.44
CA LEU A 68 -11.23 1.31 4.32
C LEU A 68 -11.29 1.79 5.78
N LEU A 69 -10.26 2.49 6.25
CA LEU A 69 -10.26 3.06 7.62
C LEU A 69 -11.37 4.08 7.82
N VAL A 70 -11.62 4.96 6.84
CA VAL A 70 -12.75 5.92 6.88
C VAL A 70 -14.08 5.17 6.98
N GLU A 71 -14.30 4.15 6.16
CA GLU A 71 -15.52 3.34 6.19
C GLU A 71 -15.73 2.67 7.55
N ARG A 72 -14.67 2.04 8.10
CA ARG A 72 -14.73 1.36 9.40
C ARG A 72 -14.90 2.34 10.56
N GLY A 73 -14.30 3.53 10.49
CA GLY A 73 -14.52 4.59 11.45
C GLY A 73 -15.98 5.05 11.50
N GLN A 74 -16.65 5.18 10.35
CA GLN A 74 -18.10 5.46 10.28
C GLN A 74 -18.96 4.35 10.89
N GLN A 75 -18.45 3.12 10.94
CA GLN A 75 -19.09 1.98 11.62
C GLN A 75 -18.71 1.89 13.11
N ASN A 76 -17.99 2.88 13.65
CA ASN A 76 -17.48 2.94 15.02
C ASN A 76 -16.52 1.79 15.38
N GLN A 77 -15.86 1.17 14.41
CA GLN A 77 -14.84 0.16 14.66
C GLN A 77 -13.56 0.80 15.19
N THR A 78 -12.81 0.03 15.95
CA THR A 78 -11.51 0.40 16.52
C THR A 78 -10.38 -0.37 15.84
N CYS A 79 -9.24 0.29 15.68
CA CYS A 79 -8.09 -0.24 14.95
C CYS A 79 -6.86 -0.34 15.84
N HIS A 80 -6.15 -1.46 15.80
CA HIS A 80 -4.78 -1.53 16.25
C HIS A 80 -3.85 -1.41 15.05
N HIS A 81 -2.98 -0.40 15.07
CA HIS A 81 -2.00 -0.20 13.99
C HIS A 81 -0.65 -0.79 14.37
N ILE A 82 -0.10 -1.60 13.44
CA ILE A 82 1.27 -2.11 13.51
C ILE A 82 2.00 -1.62 12.26
N GLY A 83 3.09 -0.93 12.47
CA GLY A 83 3.92 -0.39 11.40
C GLY A 83 4.92 0.66 11.88
N PRO A 84 5.91 0.98 11.05
CA PRO A 84 6.96 1.90 11.41
C PRO A 84 6.44 3.33 11.56
N ALA A 85 7.06 4.11 12.44
CA ALA A 85 6.69 5.51 12.69
C ALA A 85 6.68 6.39 11.42
N LYS A 86 7.45 6.02 10.40
CA LYS A 86 7.48 6.69 9.09
C LYS A 86 6.17 6.58 8.30
N ASP A 87 5.27 5.67 8.68
CA ASP A 87 3.96 5.47 8.03
C ASP A 87 2.84 6.31 8.71
N GLY A 88 3.18 7.25 9.58
CA GLY A 88 2.22 8.09 10.30
C GLY A 88 1.28 8.91 9.39
N ASP A 89 1.71 9.24 8.17
CA ASP A 89 0.87 9.90 7.15
C ASP A 89 -0.26 9.01 6.61
N LEU A 90 -0.10 7.69 6.68
CA LEU A 90 -1.17 6.73 6.39
C LEU A 90 -2.39 6.96 7.28
N LEU A 91 -2.18 7.35 8.53
CA LEU A 91 -3.21 7.47 9.56
C LEU A 91 -3.74 8.91 9.71
N ALA A 92 -2.97 9.89 9.24
CA ALA A 92 -3.25 11.30 9.47
C ALA A 92 -4.62 11.74 8.93
N GLY A 93 -5.42 12.41 9.77
CA GLY A 93 -6.71 13.00 9.37
C GLY A 93 -7.84 11.99 9.15
N ILE A 94 -7.69 10.75 9.58
CA ILE A 94 -8.75 9.73 9.53
C ILE A 94 -9.48 9.70 10.86
N ASP A 95 -10.80 9.80 10.82
CA ASP A 95 -11.67 9.71 12.00
C ASP A 95 -11.95 8.23 12.32
N ILE A 96 -10.98 7.58 12.94
CA ILE A 96 -11.07 6.22 13.49
C ILE A 96 -10.33 6.17 14.82
N ARG A 97 -10.85 5.43 15.79
CA ARG A 97 -10.19 5.27 17.07
C ARG A 97 -9.11 4.20 17.00
N PHE A 98 -7.86 4.60 17.26
CA PHE A 98 -6.75 3.67 17.46
C PHE A 98 -6.66 3.23 18.92
N THR A 99 -6.45 1.92 19.15
CA THR A 99 -6.46 1.30 20.48
C THR A 99 -5.33 0.30 20.63
N GLU A 100 -5.10 -0.11 21.86
CA GLU A 100 -4.29 -1.31 22.12
C GLU A 100 -4.99 -2.56 21.56
N ILE A 101 -4.18 -3.60 21.34
CA ILE A 101 -4.65 -4.82 20.69
C ILE A 101 -5.88 -5.44 21.39
N ASP A 102 -5.97 -5.35 22.70
CA ASP A 102 -7.04 -5.93 23.51
C ASP A 102 -8.41 -5.26 23.28
N GLU A 103 -8.44 -4.05 22.76
CA GLU A 103 -9.66 -3.29 22.50
C GLU A 103 -9.96 -3.14 21.00
N ALA A 104 -9.10 -3.66 20.12
CA ALA A 104 -9.25 -3.48 18.70
C ALA A 104 -10.28 -4.44 18.09
N ASP A 105 -11.03 -3.97 17.09
CA ASP A 105 -11.91 -4.79 16.26
C ASP A 105 -11.15 -5.42 15.09
N PHE A 106 -10.05 -4.78 14.66
CA PHE A 106 -9.18 -5.30 13.60
C PHE A 106 -7.76 -4.72 13.71
N ILE A 107 -6.84 -5.31 12.95
CA ILE A 107 -5.44 -4.88 12.85
C ILE A 107 -5.22 -4.23 11.48
N LEU A 108 -4.62 -3.03 11.46
CA LEU A 108 -3.99 -2.47 10.26
C LEU A 108 -2.49 -2.76 10.33
N PHE A 109 -1.98 -3.56 9.41
CA PHE A 109 -0.57 -3.89 9.32
C PHE A 109 0.05 -3.20 8.10
N SER A 110 0.86 -2.16 8.31
CA SER A 110 1.52 -1.41 7.22
C SER A 110 2.97 -1.84 6.99
N GLY A 111 3.61 -2.44 7.97
CA GLY A 111 4.99 -2.92 7.93
C GLY A 111 5.46 -3.38 9.30
N MET A 112 6.72 -3.77 9.41
CA MET A 112 7.36 -4.04 10.70
C MET A 112 7.50 -2.73 11.50
N ASN A 113 7.48 -2.79 12.83
CA ASN A 113 7.70 -1.59 13.64
C ASN A 113 9.12 -1.03 13.42
N ASP A 114 10.11 -1.90 13.35
CA ASP A 114 11.47 -1.58 12.91
C ASP A 114 11.88 -2.49 11.76
N ASP A 115 11.69 -2.02 10.53
CA ASP A 115 12.01 -2.75 9.30
C ASP A 115 13.53 -2.94 9.06
N THR A 116 14.37 -2.44 9.97
CA THR A 116 15.83 -2.60 9.89
C THR A 116 16.34 -3.85 10.61
N VAL A 117 15.57 -4.39 11.56
CA VAL A 117 15.97 -5.50 12.43
C VAL A 117 14.91 -6.57 12.58
N GLU A 118 13.62 -6.23 12.50
CA GLU A 118 12.53 -7.19 12.69
C GLU A 118 12.33 -8.09 11.48
N THR A 119 11.88 -9.29 11.74
CA THR A 119 11.52 -10.33 10.78
C THR A 119 10.07 -10.78 11.01
N PRO A 120 9.45 -11.50 10.08
CA PRO A 120 8.11 -12.05 10.32
C PRO A 120 8.01 -12.95 11.56
N ASP A 121 9.10 -13.60 11.95
CA ASP A 121 9.13 -14.52 13.10
C ASP A 121 8.91 -13.79 14.43
N ASP A 122 9.27 -12.51 14.51
CA ASP A 122 9.09 -11.68 15.71
C ASP A 122 7.60 -11.44 16.03
N TYR A 123 6.70 -11.73 15.09
CA TYR A 123 5.25 -11.55 15.22
C TYR A 123 4.49 -12.86 15.54
N LEU A 124 5.15 -14.02 15.60
CA LEU A 124 4.50 -15.32 15.79
C LEU A 124 3.75 -15.42 17.12
N ASP A 125 4.35 -14.92 18.19
CA ASP A 125 3.69 -14.93 19.51
C ASP A 125 2.46 -14.03 19.52
N ALA A 126 2.53 -12.85 18.90
CA ALA A 126 1.40 -11.93 18.79
C ALA A 126 0.27 -12.52 17.94
N MET A 127 0.58 -13.27 16.89
CA MET A 127 -0.43 -13.94 16.05
C MET A 127 -1.31 -14.91 16.84
N SER A 128 -0.80 -15.52 17.90
CA SER A 128 -1.62 -16.38 18.78
C SER A 128 -2.77 -15.59 19.40
N THR A 129 -2.49 -14.41 19.93
CA THR A 129 -3.52 -13.49 20.46
C THR A 129 -4.48 -13.03 19.37
N TRP A 130 -3.96 -12.72 18.16
CA TRP A 130 -4.81 -12.30 17.04
C TRP A 130 -5.79 -13.39 16.63
N HIS A 131 -5.36 -14.66 16.62
CA HIS A 131 -6.19 -15.82 16.34
C HIS A 131 -7.26 -16.07 17.43
N GLU A 132 -6.86 -16.04 18.70
CA GLU A 132 -7.78 -16.21 19.83
C GLU A 132 -8.91 -15.18 19.78
N ARG A 133 -8.60 -13.95 19.41
CA ARG A 133 -9.56 -12.86 19.26
C ARG A 133 -10.25 -12.82 17.90
N LYS A 134 -9.86 -13.65 16.96
CA LYS A 134 -10.37 -13.68 15.58
C LYS A 134 -10.26 -12.31 14.89
N LEU A 135 -9.17 -11.62 15.13
CA LEU A 135 -8.95 -10.30 14.53
C LEU A 135 -8.68 -10.42 13.04
N GLN A 136 -9.39 -9.63 12.24
CA GLN A 136 -9.07 -9.49 10.82
C GLN A 136 -7.83 -8.61 10.67
N LEU A 137 -6.86 -9.06 9.88
CA LEU A 137 -5.66 -8.31 9.54
C LEU A 137 -5.84 -7.63 8.19
N VAL A 138 -5.77 -6.30 8.18
CA VAL A 138 -5.76 -5.49 6.96
C VAL A 138 -4.31 -5.24 6.57
N CYS A 139 -3.85 -5.89 5.51
CA CYS A 139 -2.50 -5.76 4.98
C CYS A 139 -2.41 -4.57 4.01
N ALA A 140 -1.78 -3.48 4.46
CA ALA A 140 -1.65 -2.25 3.68
C ALA A 140 -0.45 -2.26 2.70
N ASN A 141 0.39 -3.29 2.73
CA ASN A 141 1.48 -3.52 1.77
C ASN A 141 1.64 -5.02 1.50
N PRO A 142 1.09 -5.56 0.41
CA PRO A 142 1.11 -7.00 0.15
C PRO A 142 2.48 -7.54 -0.32
N ASP A 143 3.48 -6.69 -0.56
CA ASP A 143 4.82 -7.15 -0.86
C ASP A 143 5.37 -7.93 0.34
N ARG A 144 6.03 -9.07 0.08
CA ARG A 144 6.68 -9.87 1.14
C ARG A 144 8.00 -9.25 1.56
N GLN A 145 8.74 -8.76 0.58
CA GLN A 145 10.03 -8.12 0.78
C GLN A 145 10.34 -7.17 -0.38
N VAL A 146 11.17 -6.19 -0.12
CA VAL A 146 11.71 -5.28 -1.14
C VAL A 146 13.22 -5.21 -1.06
N GLN A 147 13.86 -5.06 -2.22
CA GLN A 147 15.29 -4.78 -2.30
C GLN A 147 15.52 -3.27 -2.09
N PHE A 148 16.30 -2.90 -1.10
CA PHE A 148 16.72 -1.52 -0.87
C PHE A 148 18.24 -1.43 -0.83
N GLY A 149 18.85 -1.05 -1.94
CA GLY A 149 20.29 -1.17 -2.13
C GLY A 149 20.73 -2.63 -2.05
N ASP A 150 21.66 -2.94 -1.16
CA ASP A 150 22.17 -4.29 -0.93
C ASP A 150 21.41 -5.05 0.18
N ARG A 151 20.35 -4.45 0.73
CA ARG A 151 19.56 -5.05 1.82
C ARG A 151 18.21 -5.51 1.31
N VAL A 152 17.74 -6.63 1.85
CA VAL A 152 16.35 -7.07 1.76
C VAL A 152 15.61 -6.59 2.99
N ILE A 153 14.46 -5.95 2.80
CA ILE A 153 13.58 -5.48 3.87
C ILE A 153 12.27 -6.25 3.77
N TYR A 154 11.84 -6.84 4.86
CA TYR A 154 10.53 -7.48 4.94
C TYR A 154 9.42 -6.43 4.95
N CYS A 155 8.31 -6.74 4.29
CA CYS A 155 7.11 -5.91 4.22
C CYS A 155 5.93 -6.59 4.93
N ALA A 156 4.84 -5.86 5.09
CA ALA A 156 3.64 -6.35 5.77
C ALA A 156 3.11 -7.68 5.21
N GLY A 157 3.23 -7.89 3.91
CA GLY A 157 2.78 -9.12 3.24
C GLY A 157 3.44 -10.38 3.77
N ALA A 158 4.69 -10.31 4.27
CA ALA A 158 5.36 -11.47 4.83
C ALA A 158 4.68 -11.97 6.13
N VAL A 159 4.26 -11.05 7.01
CA VAL A 159 3.53 -11.37 8.25
C VAL A 159 2.09 -11.77 7.94
N ALA A 160 1.42 -11.03 7.05
CA ALA A 160 0.05 -11.31 6.66
C ALA A 160 -0.11 -12.70 6.04
N GLU A 161 0.85 -13.14 5.22
CA GLU A 161 0.86 -14.49 4.64
C GLU A 161 0.97 -15.59 5.70
N ILE A 162 1.85 -15.43 6.68
CA ILE A 162 1.98 -16.41 7.78
C ILE A 162 0.67 -16.46 8.59
N TYR A 163 0.07 -15.30 8.87
CA TYR A 163 -1.20 -15.24 9.58
C TYR A 163 -2.32 -15.95 8.83
N GLU A 164 -2.44 -15.71 7.51
CA GLU A 164 -3.43 -16.37 6.65
C GLU A 164 -3.21 -17.88 6.54
N GLN A 165 -1.95 -18.33 6.36
CA GLN A 165 -1.60 -19.76 6.30
C GLN A 165 -1.94 -20.51 7.58
N ASN A 166 -1.94 -19.83 8.72
CA ASN A 166 -2.35 -20.36 10.01
C ASN A 166 -3.87 -20.17 10.28
N GLY A 167 -4.67 -19.78 9.27
CA GLY A 167 -6.13 -19.69 9.36
C GLY A 167 -6.64 -18.33 9.82
N GLY A 168 -5.80 -17.29 9.85
CA GLY A 168 -6.21 -15.90 10.10
C GLY A 168 -6.96 -15.30 8.92
N ASP A 169 -7.85 -14.36 9.19
CA ASP A 169 -8.59 -13.62 8.17
C ASP A 169 -7.77 -12.39 7.73
N VAL A 170 -7.45 -12.29 6.43
CA VAL A 170 -6.61 -11.23 5.88
C VAL A 170 -7.31 -10.51 4.73
N ILE A 171 -7.35 -9.17 4.81
CA ILE A 171 -7.71 -8.30 3.69
C ILE A 171 -6.43 -7.74 3.06
N TRP A 172 -6.22 -8.07 1.79
CA TRP A 172 -5.09 -7.62 1.01
C TRP A 172 -5.44 -6.38 0.17
N LEU A 173 -4.74 -5.27 0.35
CA LEU A 173 -5.13 -3.97 -0.25
C LEU A 173 -4.25 -3.49 -1.41
N GLY A 174 -3.32 -4.29 -1.90
CA GLY A 174 -2.44 -3.91 -3.01
C GLY A 174 -2.41 -4.96 -4.12
N LYS A 175 -1.50 -4.75 -5.08
CA LYS A 175 -1.24 -5.73 -6.15
C LYS A 175 -0.68 -7.04 -5.57
N PRO A 176 -1.11 -8.22 -6.03
CA PRO A 176 -1.99 -8.50 -7.17
C PRO A 176 -3.48 -8.67 -6.81
N TYR A 177 -3.95 -8.17 -5.70
CA TYR A 177 -5.29 -8.40 -5.19
C TYR A 177 -6.33 -7.46 -5.79
N GLN A 178 -7.56 -7.96 -5.94
CA GLN A 178 -8.66 -7.30 -6.66
C GLN A 178 -8.98 -5.87 -6.17
N PRO A 179 -9.01 -5.54 -4.86
CA PRO A 179 -9.48 -4.24 -4.40
C PRO A 179 -8.73 -3.04 -5.00
N VAL A 180 -7.41 -3.16 -5.20
CA VAL A 180 -6.62 -2.06 -5.77
C VAL A 180 -6.90 -1.86 -7.26
N TYR A 181 -7.18 -2.94 -8.00
CA TYR A 181 -7.52 -2.85 -9.43
C TYR A 181 -8.91 -2.26 -9.65
N ASP A 182 -9.89 -2.62 -8.82
CA ASP A 182 -11.24 -2.02 -8.90
C ASP A 182 -11.17 -0.51 -8.70
N ARG A 183 -10.40 -0.04 -7.73
CA ARG A 183 -10.16 1.38 -7.53
C ARG A 183 -9.39 2.02 -8.67
N ALA A 184 -8.36 1.37 -9.19
CA ALA A 184 -7.59 1.87 -10.33
C ALA A 184 -8.49 2.03 -11.57
N CYS A 185 -9.34 1.05 -11.86
CA CYS A 185 -10.30 1.11 -12.97
C CYS A 185 -11.30 2.26 -12.78
N ALA A 186 -11.87 2.40 -11.59
CA ALA A 186 -12.78 3.50 -11.28
C ALA A 186 -12.10 4.87 -11.43
N HIS A 187 -10.86 5.00 -10.98
CA HIS A 187 -10.06 6.23 -11.09
C HIS A 187 -9.79 6.59 -12.56
N LEU A 188 -9.33 5.63 -13.37
CA LEU A 188 -9.08 5.84 -14.80
C LEU A 188 -10.37 6.18 -15.56
N ASN A 189 -11.49 5.52 -15.27
CA ASN A 189 -12.78 5.85 -15.87
C ASN A 189 -13.22 7.29 -15.55
N ALA A 190 -12.98 7.74 -14.31
CA ALA A 190 -13.26 9.12 -13.91
C ALA A 190 -12.36 10.13 -14.65
N MET A 191 -11.07 9.83 -14.83
CA MET A 191 -10.13 10.68 -15.56
C MET A 191 -10.48 10.82 -17.05
N LEU A 192 -11.07 9.79 -17.66
CA LEU A 192 -11.43 9.76 -19.07
C LEU A 192 -12.87 10.19 -19.34
N ASN A 193 -13.71 10.31 -18.30
CA ASN A 193 -15.17 10.47 -18.43
C ASN A 193 -15.82 9.39 -19.29
N ALA A 194 -15.23 8.20 -19.41
CA ALA A 194 -15.66 7.07 -20.21
C ALA A 194 -15.02 5.78 -19.69
N PRO A 195 -15.58 4.60 -20.02
CA PRO A 195 -14.93 3.33 -19.78
C PRO A 195 -13.55 3.25 -20.44
N ALA A 196 -12.50 2.98 -19.66
CA ALA A 196 -11.14 2.94 -20.15
C ALA A 196 -10.82 1.61 -20.86
N ARG A 197 -10.03 1.68 -21.94
CA ARG A 197 -9.25 0.52 -22.41
C ARG A 197 -7.94 0.54 -21.63
N ILE A 198 -7.73 -0.44 -20.77
CA ILE A 198 -6.61 -0.47 -19.83
C ILE A 198 -5.54 -1.44 -20.32
N LEU A 199 -4.30 -0.99 -20.31
CA LEU A 199 -3.11 -1.81 -20.47
C LEU A 199 -2.35 -1.79 -19.14
N GLY A 200 -2.12 -2.98 -18.55
CA GLY A 200 -1.20 -3.15 -17.43
C GLY A 200 0.22 -3.41 -17.92
N ILE A 201 1.20 -2.79 -17.27
CA ILE A 201 2.62 -2.94 -17.55
C ILE A 201 3.34 -3.38 -16.27
#